data_2ea5ead1ea3115b8d2f91e15fe525ddb
#
_entry.id   2ea5ead1ea3115b8d2f91e15fe525ddb
#
_cell.length_a   1.000
_cell.length_b   1.000
_cell.length_c   1.000
_cell.angle_alpha   90.00
_cell.angle_beta   90.00
_cell.angle_gamma   90.00
#
_symmetry.space_group_name_H-M   'P 1'
#
loop_
_entity.id
_entity.type
_entity.pdbx_description
1 polymer ?
#
loop_
_entity_poly.entity_id
_entity_poly.type
_entity_poly.pdbx_seq_one_letter_code
_entity_poly.pdbx_strand_id
1 'polypeptide(L)'
;MARAKKKEDQNTLYYAALYSKHSELYEMAYEDSKKVVNSVLDSIKQLLKECEVLSLPDFGKFENHERKSYQMVDNFPGSDGKKRIVPTKHTVRFTAFPKLNEASDQFYATMQEAEGGEG
;
A
#
# COMPACT_ATOMS: atom_id res chain seq x y z
N MET A 1 9.40 -11.31 23.51
CA MET A 1 9.41 -11.47 22.10
C MET A 1 8.39 -10.58 21.41
N ALA A 2 8.88 -9.89 20.50
CA ALA A 2 7.95 -9.08 19.75
C ALA A 2 7.19 -9.99 18.81
N ARG A 3 5.96 -10.12 19.03
CA ARG A 3 5.17 -10.92 18.14
C ARG A 3 4.28 -10.01 17.32
N ALA A 4 3.87 -10.50 16.19
CA ALA A 4 3.03 -9.72 15.33
C ALA A 4 1.73 -9.39 16.06
N LYS A 5 1.21 -8.22 15.79
CA LYS A 5 -0.08 -7.83 16.33
C LYS A 5 -1.13 -8.79 15.83
N LYS A 6 -2.10 -9.06 16.64
CA LYS A 6 -3.26 -9.80 16.20
C LYS A 6 -4.03 -8.95 15.24
N LYS A 7 -4.75 -9.61 14.33
CA LYS A 7 -5.51 -8.87 13.33
C LYS A 7 -6.49 -7.89 13.96
N GLU A 8 -7.13 -8.32 15.03
CA GLU A 8 -8.12 -7.45 15.66
C GLU A 8 -7.49 -6.25 16.34
N ASP A 9 -6.16 -6.27 16.53
CA ASP A 9 -5.46 -5.13 17.11
C ASP A 9 -5.07 -4.09 16.09
N GLN A 10 -5.21 -4.40 14.80
CA GLN A 10 -4.84 -3.47 13.76
C GLN A 10 -5.98 -2.50 13.50
N ASN A 11 -5.59 -1.23 13.34
CA ASN A 11 -6.55 -0.20 12.98
C ASN A 11 -6.57 -0.10 11.46
N THR A 12 -7.45 -0.86 10.83
CA THR A 12 -7.51 -0.92 9.38
C THR A 12 -8.74 -0.17 8.89
N LEU A 13 -8.51 0.75 7.96
CA LEU A 13 -9.59 1.49 7.33
C LEU A 13 -9.73 1.05 5.88
N TYR A 14 -10.93 1.22 5.36
CA TYR A 14 -11.25 0.76 4.01
C TYR A 14 -11.81 1.90 3.17
N TYR A 15 -12.31 1.58 2.00
CA TYR A 15 -12.79 2.58 1.05
C TYR A 15 -13.74 3.61 1.66
N ALA A 16 -14.66 3.15 2.49
CA ALA A 16 -15.64 4.04 3.08
C ALA A 16 -14.98 5.14 3.88
N ALA A 17 -13.89 4.80 4.58
CA ALA A 17 -13.17 5.81 5.37
C ALA A 17 -12.53 6.85 4.45
N LEU A 18 -12.01 6.42 3.32
CA LEU A 18 -11.40 7.34 2.36
C LEU A 18 -12.46 8.28 1.79
N TYR A 19 -13.61 7.74 1.41
CA TYR A 19 -14.69 8.56 0.88
C TYR A 19 -15.18 9.55 1.92
N SER A 20 -15.34 9.10 3.18
CA SER A 20 -15.79 9.96 4.26
C SER A 20 -14.82 11.09 4.54
N LYS A 21 -13.53 10.76 4.56
CA LYS A 21 -12.52 11.77 4.81
C LYS A 21 -12.50 12.81 3.70
N HIS A 22 -12.60 12.37 2.46
CA HIS A 22 -12.65 13.28 1.34
C HIS A 22 -13.88 14.19 1.43
N SER A 23 -15.01 13.59 1.78
CA SER A 23 -16.25 14.35 1.95
C SER A 23 -16.09 15.44 3.00
N GLU A 24 -15.45 15.08 4.11
CA GLU A 24 -15.22 16.02 5.20
C GLU A 24 -14.26 17.13 4.81
N LEU A 25 -13.15 16.78 4.20
CA LEU A 25 -12.11 17.76 3.89
C LEU A 25 -12.54 18.75 2.82
N TYR A 26 -13.35 18.31 1.87
CA TYR A 26 -13.71 19.14 0.74
C TYR A 26 -15.17 19.54 0.76
N GLU A 27 -15.86 19.29 1.86
CA GLU A 27 -17.26 19.71 2.06
C GLU A 27 -18.13 19.30 0.89
N MET A 28 -18.07 18.02 0.58
CA MET A 28 -18.75 17.47 -0.57
C MET A 28 -19.63 16.33 -0.11
N ALA A 29 -20.72 16.08 -0.83
CA ALA A 29 -21.59 14.96 -0.49
C ALA A 29 -20.84 13.65 -0.60
N TYR A 30 -21.17 12.72 0.27
CA TYR A 30 -20.48 11.42 0.29
C TYR A 30 -20.49 10.73 -1.07
N GLU A 31 -21.64 10.74 -1.75
CA GLU A 31 -21.74 10.10 -3.06
C GLU A 31 -20.86 10.78 -4.10
N ASP A 32 -20.73 12.09 -4.03
CA ASP A 32 -19.85 12.79 -4.95
C ASP A 32 -18.39 12.51 -4.64
N SER A 33 -18.05 12.43 -3.37
CA SER A 33 -16.70 12.09 -2.96
C SER A 33 -16.33 10.71 -3.43
N LYS A 34 -17.25 9.76 -3.35
CA LYS A 34 -17.02 8.41 -3.81
C LYS A 34 -16.69 8.40 -5.30
N LYS A 35 -17.42 9.17 -6.08
CA LYS A 35 -17.17 9.25 -7.52
C LYS A 35 -15.79 9.85 -7.81
N VAL A 36 -15.44 10.92 -7.12
CA VAL A 36 -14.16 11.58 -7.33
C VAL A 36 -13.02 10.64 -6.98
N VAL A 37 -13.07 10.02 -5.81
CA VAL A 37 -12.00 9.14 -5.37
C VAL A 37 -11.86 7.98 -6.32
N ASN A 38 -12.97 7.35 -6.70
CA ASN A 38 -12.90 6.21 -7.60
C ASN A 38 -12.35 6.60 -8.96
N SER A 39 -12.70 7.78 -9.45
CA SER A 39 -12.20 8.22 -10.74
C SER A 39 -10.69 8.44 -10.71
N VAL A 40 -10.16 8.96 -9.60
CA VAL A 40 -8.72 9.13 -9.47
C VAL A 40 -8.02 7.78 -9.44
N LEU A 41 -8.55 6.84 -8.67
CA LEU A 41 -7.95 5.52 -8.58
C LEU A 41 -7.97 4.79 -9.91
N ASP A 42 -9.06 4.91 -10.65
CA ASP A 42 -9.14 4.33 -11.98
C ASP A 42 -8.15 4.96 -12.94
N SER A 43 -7.96 6.27 -12.83
CA SER A 43 -6.99 6.97 -13.67
C SER A 43 -5.58 6.48 -13.41
N ILE A 44 -5.25 6.24 -12.15
CA ILE A 44 -3.94 5.70 -11.80
C ILE A 44 -3.75 4.34 -12.43
N LYS A 45 -4.77 3.48 -12.36
CA LYS A 45 -4.68 2.16 -12.98
C LYS A 45 -4.46 2.25 -14.48
N GLN A 46 -5.17 3.17 -15.14
CA GLN A 46 -5.05 3.31 -16.59
C GLN A 46 -3.66 3.80 -16.97
N LEU A 47 -3.12 4.76 -16.21
CA LEU A 47 -1.79 5.28 -16.49
C LEU A 47 -0.72 4.22 -16.30
N LEU A 48 -0.91 3.33 -15.34
CA LEU A 48 0.07 2.28 -15.12
C LEU A 48 0.07 1.23 -16.22
N LYS A 49 -0.91 1.23 -17.07
CA LYS A 49 -0.88 0.40 -18.28
C LYS A 49 -0.03 1.02 -19.37
N GLU A 50 0.30 2.30 -19.26
CA GLU A 50 0.95 3.04 -20.32
C GLU A 50 2.33 3.56 -19.97
N CYS A 51 2.74 3.47 -18.69
CA CYS A 51 4.01 4.01 -18.28
C CYS A 51 4.75 3.04 -17.38
N GLU A 52 6.04 3.21 -17.28
CA GLU A 52 6.84 2.39 -16.39
C GLU A 52 6.80 2.93 -14.97
N VAL A 53 6.81 4.25 -14.83
CA VAL A 53 6.81 4.90 -13.54
C VAL A 53 5.79 6.02 -13.55
N LEU A 54 4.92 6.04 -12.54
CA LEU A 54 4.00 7.15 -12.33
C LEU A 54 4.42 7.85 -11.04
N SER A 55 4.93 9.07 -11.17
CA SER A 55 5.44 9.83 -10.03
C SER A 55 4.44 10.90 -9.65
N LEU A 56 4.06 10.92 -8.38
CA LEU A 56 3.13 11.91 -7.85
C LEU A 56 3.85 12.76 -6.81
N PRO A 57 4.08 14.05 -7.10
CA PRO A 57 4.82 14.91 -6.18
C PRO A 57 4.20 14.91 -4.79
N ASP A 58 5.04 14.90 -3.76
CA ASP A 58 4.62 14.96 -2.37
C ASP A 58 3.80 13.76 -1.92
N PHE A 59 3.75 12.71 -2.73
CA PHE A 59 3.00 11.52 -2.38
C PHE A 59 3.89 10.28 -2.51
N GLY A 60 4.25 9.92 -3.74
CA GLY A 60 5.07 8.75 -3.97
C GLY A 60 5.10 8.40 -5.43
N LYS A 61 5.67 7.25 -5.72
CA LYS A 61 5.71 6.78 -7.11
C LYS A 61 5.29 5.32 -7.18
N PHE A 62 4.63 5.00 -8.27
CA PHE A 62 4.25 3.64 -8.61
C PHE A 62 5.12 3.17 -9.75
N GLU A 63 5.68 1.98 -9.63
CA GLU A 63 6.55 1.44 -10.66
C GLU A 63 6.08 0.07 -11.07
N ASN A 64 6.02 -0.15 -12.37
CA ASN A 64 5.78 -1.48 -12.89
C ASN A 64 7.06 -2.27 -12.73
N HIS A 65 6.96 -3.46 -12.17
CA HIS A 65 8.11 -4.30 -11.91
C HIS A 65 7.87 -5.68 -12.47
N GLU A 66 8.85 -6.19 -13.19
CA GLU A 66 8.79 -7.54 -13.71
C GLU A 66 9.88 -8.37 -13.07
N ARG A 67 9.48 -9.48 -12.46
CA ARG A 67 10.44 -10.46 -12.01
C ARG A 67 10.45 -11.59 -13.04
N LYS A 68 11.58 -11.74 -13.71
CA LYS A 68 11.68 -12.74 -14.75
C LYS A 68 11.62 -14.13 -14.15
N SER A 69 11.22 -15.09 -14.97
CA SER A 69 11.18 -16.47 -14.53
C SER A 69 12.58 -16.93 -14.13
N TYR A 70 12.62 -17.84 -13.20
CA TYR A 70 13.90 -18.40 -12.78
C TYR A 70 13.70 -19.84 -12.35
N GLN A 71 14.82 -20.56 -12.29
CA GLN A 71 14.82 -21.95 -11.93
C GLN A 71 15.16 -22.08 -10.46
N MET A 72 14.49 -22.98 -9.79
CA MET A 72 14.63 -23.15 -8.36
C MET A 72 14.76 -24.62 -8.07
N VAL A 73 15.61 -24.97 -7.10
CA VAL A 73 15.81 -26.34 -6.68
C VAL A 73 15.24 -26.51 -5.30
N ASP A 74 14.41 -27.53 -5.13
CA ASP A 74 13.83 -27.82 -3.82
C ASP A 74 14.86 -28.50 -2.95
N ASN A 75 15.23 -27.87 -1.83
CA ASN A 75 16.28 -28.36 -0.94
C ASN A 75 15.78 -28.79 0.41
N PHE A 76 14.50 -28.82 0.61
CA PHE A 76 13.98 -29.17 1.92
C PHE A 76 14.06 -30.68 2.15
N PRO A 77 14.06 -31.14 3.41
CA PRO A 77 14.09 -32.57 3.69
C PRO A 77 12.89 -33.27 3.06
N GLY A 78 13.17 -34.39 2.43
CA GLY A 78 12.13 -35.14 1.73
C GLY A 78 11.96 -34.74 0.29
N SER A 79 12.63 -33.71 -0.16
CA SER A 79 12.56 -33.33 -1.56
C SER A 79 13.53 -34.17 -2.37
N ASP A 80 13.26 -34.31 -3.67
CA ASP A 80 14.09 -35.04 -4.56
C ASP A 80 15.16 -34.20 -5.21
N GLY A 81 15.29 -32.95 -4.78
CA GLY A 81 16.19 -32.03 -5.46
C GLY A 81 15.68 -31.64 -6.82
N LYS A 82 14.39 -31.76 -7.03
CA LYS A 82 13.82 -31.46 -8.33
C LYS A 82 13.91 -29.97 -8.61
N LYS A 83 14.11 -29.66 -9.86
CA LYS A 83 14.12 -28.30 -10.35
C LYS A 83 12.72 -27.94 -10.79
N ARG A 84 12.34 -26.70 -10.52
CA ARG A 84 11.08 -26.20 -11.01
C ARG A 84 11.27 -24.77 -11.49
N ILE A 85 10.40 -24.35 -12.37
CA ILE A 85 10.47 -23.01 -12.95
C ILE A 85 9.48 -22.15 -12.24
N VAL A 86 9.97 -21.04 -11.65
CA VAL A 86 9.10 -20.04 -11.06
C VAL A 86 8.76 -19.07 -12.19
N PRO A 87 7.48 -18.90 -12.51
CA PRO A 87 7.10 -18.11 -13.68
C PRO A 87 7.37 -16.62 -13.48
N THR A 88 7.40 -15.90 -14.60
CA THR A 88 7.49 -14.45 -14.60
C THR A 88 6.32 -13.87 -13.84
N LYS A 89 6.58 -12.82 -13.09
CA LYS A 89 5.55 -12.15 -12.30
C LYS A 89 5.61 -10.65 -12.53
N HIS A 90 4.46 -10.05 -12.63
CA HIS A 90 4.35 -8.60 -12.81
C HIS A 90 3.64 -8.01 -11.60
N THR A 91 4.21 -6.97 -11.04
CA THR A 91 3.64 -6.31 -9.88
C THR A 91 3.85 -4.82 -9.99
N VAL A 92 3.06 -4.08 -9.23
CA VAL A 92 3.25 -2.65 -9.09
C VAL A 92 3.89 -2.41 -7.73
N ARG A 93 4.99 -1.68 -7.71
CA ARG A 93 5.67 -1.31 -6.47
C ARG A 93 5.39 0.14 -6.17
N PHE A 94 5.16 0.44 -4.91
CA PHE A 94 4.92 1.81 -4.47
C PHE A 94 6.05 2.24 -3.55
N THR A 95 6.59 3.43 -3.81
CA THR A 95 7.60 4.02 -2.93
C THR A 95 7.07 5.36 -2.45
N ALA A 96 6.94 5.50 -1.13
CA ALA A 96 6.45 6.73 -0.55
C ALA A 96 7.53 7.79 -0.58
N PHE A 97 7.14 9.03 -0.89
CA PHE A 97 8.06 10.16 -0.81
C PHE A 97 8.07 10.72 0.61
N PRO A 98 9.09 11.52 0.96
CA PRO A 98 9.19 12.04 2.33
C PRO A 98 7.94 12.75 2.82
N LYS A 99 7.26 13.48 1.95
CA LYS A 99 6.04 14.18 2.36
C LYS A 99 4.96 13.21 2.81
N LEU A 100 4.85 12.07 2.15
CA LEU A 100 3.88 11.07 2.57
C LEU A 100 4.32 10.40 3.87
N ASN A 101 5.62 10.20 4.04
CA ASN A 101 6.14 9.59 5.26
C ASN A 101 5.88 10.46 6.49
N GLU A 102 5.69 11.76 6.31
CA GLU A 102 5.35 12.63 7.43
C GLU A 102 4.03 12.24 8.07
N ALA A 103 3.12 11.68 7.27
CA ALA A 103 1.85 11.21 7.83
C ALA A 103 2.10 10.04 8.79
N SER A 104 3.04 9.19 8.47
CA SER A 104 3.40 8.09 9.35
C SER A 104 4.04 8.60 10.64
N ASP A 105 4.91 9.60 10.52
CA ASP A 105 5.51 10.21 11.70
C ASP A 105 4.44 10.77 12.62
N GLN A 106 3.44 11.41 12.02
CA GLN A 106 2.35 11.99 12.80
C GLN A 106 1.54 10.91 13.50
N PHE A 107 1.31 9.80 12.81
CA PHE A 107 0.57 8.69 13.40
C PHE A 107 1.28 8.18 14.65
N TYR A 108 2.59 7.96 14.55
CA TYR A 108 3.32 7.41 15.69
C TYR A 108 3.49 8.44 16.80
N ALA A 109 3.58 9.71 16.47
CA ALA A 109 3.62 10.75 17.49
C ALA A 109 2.32 10.76 18.28
N THR A 110 1.19 10.64 17.59
CA THR A 110 -0.12 10.59 18.24
C THR A 110 -0.24 9.36 19.14
N MET A 111 0.27 8.23 18.66
CA MET A 111 0.22 7.01 19.47
C MET A 111 1.04 7.14 20.73
N GLN A 112 2.21 7.78 20.63
CA GLN A 112 3.06 8.00 21.80
C GLN A 112 2.40 8.92 22.80
N GLU A 113 1.73 9.95 22.32
CA GLU A 113 1.00 10.84 23.21
C GLU A 113 -0.10 10.11 23.96
N ALA A 114 -0.81 9.24 23.26
CA ALA A 114 -1.87 8.48 23.90
C ALA A 114 -1.33 7.57 25.00
N GLU A 115 -0.16 6.98 24.75
CA GLU A 115 0.44 6.10 25.73
C GLU A 115 1.12 6.84 26.87
N GLY A 116 1.79 7.95 26.54
CA GLY A 116 2.51 8.69 27.54
C GLY A 116 1.64 9.67 28.29
N GLY A 117 0.46 9.94 27.77
CA GLY A 117 -0.39 10.96 28.37
C GLY A 117 -0.83 10.66 29.77
N GLU A 118 -0.83 9.42 30.15
CA GLU A 118 -1.18 9.06 31.49
C GLU A 118 0.02 8.99 32.38
N GLY A 119 1.17 9.07 31.83
CA GLY A 119 2.42 8.91 32.56
C GLY A 119 2.74 10.08 33.43
#